data_4a4ba5c8c7c2a753cb7c03074af1145e
#
_entry.id   4a4ba5c8c7c2a753cb7c03074af1145e
#
_cell.length_a   1.000
_cell.length_b   1.000
_cell.length_c   1.000
_cell.angle_alpha   90.00
_cell.angle_beta   90.00
_cell.angle_gamma   90.00
#
_symmetry.space_group_name_H-M   'P 1'
#
loop_
_entity.id
_entity.type
_entity.pdbx_description
1 polymer ?
#
loop_
_entity_poly.entity_id
_entity_poly.type
_entity_poly.pdbx_seq_one_letter_code
_entity_poly.pdbx_strand_id
1 'polypeptide(L)'
;MNKEILLAGFGGQGILFAGKVLAYCGLMDKKELSWLPSYGPEMRGGTANCSVCISDEPIASPLVTEPDLMMAMNQPSFEKFINKVKAGGKAFIDSTLVSLKSERKDVECHYIPATQLATDNNINGTANIIL
;
A
#
# COMPACT_ATOMS: atom_id res chain seq x y z
N MET A 1 4.94 17.90 7.76
CA MET A 1 4.77 16.45 7.58
C MET A 1 4.73 16.14 6.09
N ASN A 2 5.45 15.12 5.69
CA ASN A 2 5.41 14.64 4.31
C ASN A 2 5.44 13.12 4.36
N LYS A 3 4.36 12.47 3.91
CA LYS A 3 4.25 11.01 3.90
C LYS A 3 4.03 10.51 2.48
N GLU A 4 4.89 9.62 2.06
CA GLU A 4 4.78 8.94 0.79
C GLU A 4 4.35 7.49 1.04
N ILE A 5 3.23 7.10 0.45
CA ILE A 5 2.57 5.82 0.70
C ILE A 5 2.45 5.07 -0.61
N LEU A 6 2.86 3.81 -0.60
CA LEU A 6 2.72 2.92 -1.75
C LEU A 6 1.80 1.75 -1.38
N LEU A 7 0.74 1.58 -2.14
CA LEU A 7 -0.22 0.49 -1.99
C LEU A 7 -0.06 -0.44 -3.19
N ALA A 8 0.13 -1.72 -2.96
CA ALA A 8 0.40 -2.67 -4.02
C ALA A 8 -0.30 -4.01 -3.81
N GLY A 9 -0.78 -4.59 -4.90
CA GLY A 9 -1.47 -5.87 -4.88
C GLY A 9 -1.87 -6.31 -6.28
N PHE A 10 -2.75 -7.30 -6.37
CA PHE A 10 -3.35 -7.70 -7.65
C PHE A 10 -4.49 -6.74 -8.04
N GLY A 11 -4.76 -6.64 -9.33
CA GLY A 11 -5.98 -6.02 -9.79
C GLY A 11 -7.20 -6.72 -9.18
N GLY A 12 -8.17 -5.92 -8.74
CA GLY A 12 -9.36 -6.45 -8.10
C GLY A 12 -9.31 -6.55 -6.57
N GLN A 13 -8.16 -6.33 -5.96
CA GLN A 13 -8.04 -6.31 -4.49
C GLN A 13 -8.42 -4.97 -3.86
N GLY A 14 -8.86 -4.02 -4.65
CA GLY A 14 -9.28 -2.71 -4.14
C GLY A 14 -8.13 -1.78 -3.77
N ILE A 15 -6.97 -1.96 -4.39
CA ILE A 15 -5.79 -1.13 -4.15
C ILE A 15 -6.06 0.33 -4.49
N LEU A 16 -6.68 0.58 -5.63
CA LEU A 16 -6.98 1.95 -6.06
C LEU A 16 -8.03 2.60 -5.16
N PHE A 17 -9.00 1.84 -4.71
CA PHE A 17 -10.02 2.30 -3.78
C PHE A 17 -9.39 2.67 -2.43
N ALA A 18 -8.50 1.84 -1.90
CA ALA A 18 -7.79 2.13 -0.66
C ALA A 18 -6.98 3.42 -0.78
N GLY A 19 -6.32 3.63 -1.91
CA GLY A 19 -5.61 4.88 -2.19
C GLY A 19 -6.52 6.09 -2.20
N LYS A 20 -7.71 5.96 -2.79
CA LYS A 20 -8.71 7.04 -2.77
C LYS A 20 -9.17 7.36 -1.36
N VAL A 21 -9.40 6.36 -0.52
CA VAL A 21 -9.80 6.57 0.88
C VAL A 21 -8.74 7.37 1.61
N LEU A 22 -7.47 7.02 1.45
CA LEU A 22 -6.36 7.77 2.06
C LEU A 22 -6.29 9.20 1.54
N ALA A 23 -6.49 9.41 0.23
CA ALA A 23 -6.50 10.73 -0.36
C ALA A 23 -7.63 11.59 0.21
N TYR A 24 -8.83 11.02 0.36
CA TYR A 24 -9.95 11.74 0.98
C TYR A 24 -9.64 12.10 2.43
N CYS A 25 -9.00 11.21 3.18
CA CYS A 25 -8.60 11.53 4.56
C CYS A 25 -7.65 12.71 4.61
N GLY A 26 -6.67 12.75 3.71
CA GLY A 26 -5.76 13.88 3.59
C GLY A 26 -6.47 15.19 3.21
N LEU A 27 -7.43 15.11 2.29
CA LEU A 27 -8.22 16.27 1.88
C LEU A 27 -9.05 16.81 3.04
N MET A 28 -9.70 15.94 3.81
CA MET A 28 -10.49 16.34 4.97
C MET A 28 -9.62 16.98 6.05
N ASP A 29 -8.36 16.62 6.13
CA ASP A 29 -7.38 17.19 7.06
C ASP A 29 -6.66 18.41 6.48
N LYS A 30 -7.12 18.90 5.34
CA LYS A 30 -6.59 20.10 4.65
C LYS A 30 -5.11 19.98 4.28
N LYS A 31 -4.66 18.77 3.94
CA LYS A 31 -3.30 18.52 3.47
C LYS A 31 -3.20 18.64 1.95
N GLU A 32 -2.03 18.96 1.46
CA GLU A 32 -1.70 18.77 0.06
C GLU A 32 -1.61 17.25 -0.21
N LEU A 33 -2.19 16.79 -1.30
CA LEU A 33 -2.18 15.38 -1.61
C LEU A 33 -2.05 15.11 -3.10
N SER A 34 -1.50 13.95 -3.42
CA SER A 34 -1.56 13.41 -4.77
C SER A 34 -1.92 11.93 -4.70
N TRP A 35 -2.56 11.47 -5.76
CA TRP A 35 -2.97 10.08 -5.92
C TRP A 35 -2.66 9.68 -7.34
N LEU A 36 -1.74 8.72 -7.50
CA LEU A 36 -1.29 8.27 -8.81
C LEU A 36 -1.43 6.75 -8.91
N PRO A 37 -2.48 6.26 -9.56
CA PRO A 37 -2.60 4.83 -9.82
C PRO A 37 -1.64 4.43 -10.94
N SER A 38 -1.10 3.22 -10.85
CA SER A 38 -0.27 2.65 -11.89
C SER A 38 -0.97 1.43 -12.48
N TYR A 39 -1.32 1.55 -13.76
CA TYR A 39 -1.87 0.48 -14.54
C TYR A 39 -0.86 0.11 -15.61
N GLY A 40 -0.68 -1.16 -15.87
CA GLY A 40 0.19 -1.61 -16.92
C GLY A 40 -0.22 -2.98 -17.43
N PRO A 41 0.51 -3.52 -18.43
CA PRO A 41 0.30 -4.88 -18.89
C PRO A 41 0.39 -5.90 -17.76
N GLU A 42 1.01 -5.51 -16.65
CA GLU A 42 1.17 -6.30 -15.44
C GLU A 42 -0.14 -6.61 -14.73
N MET A 43 -1.23 -5.92 -15.06
CA MET A 43 -2.52 -6.14 -14.40
C MET A 43 -3.13 -7.51 -14.70
N ARG A 44 -2.70 -8.17 -15.75
CA ARG A 44 -3.14 -9.54 -16.08
C ARG A 44 -2.21 -10.53 -15.41
N GLY A 45 -2.53 -10.89 -14.16
CA GLY A 45 -1.69 -11.78 -13.36
C GLY A 45 -0.47 -11.09 -12.77
N GLY A 46 -0.40 -9.76 -12.88
CA GLY A 46 0.68 -8.95 -12.34
C GLY A 46 0.22 -8.06 -11.21
N THR A 47 1.06 -7.09 -10.87
CA THR A 47 0.81 -6.19 -9.75
C THR A 47 0.20 -4.88 -10.22
N ALA A 48 -0.82 -4.42 -9.50
CA ALA A 48 -1.30 -3.05 -9.56
C ALA A 48 -0.73 -2.28 -8.37
N ASN A 49 -0.46 -1.00 -8.53
CA ASN A 49 -0.01 -0.19 -7.41
C ASN A 49 -0.59 1.24 -7.49
N CYS A 50 -0.51 1.93 -6.36
CA CYS A 50 -1.02 3.29 -6.22
C CYS A 50 -0.08 4.07 -5.33
N SER A 51 0.37 5.22 -5.80
CA SER A 51 1.18 6.16 -5.03
C SER A 51 0.29 7.22 -4.42
N VAL A 52 0.39 7.43 -3.12
CA VAL A 52 -0.34 8.47 -2.40
C VAL A 52 0.67 9.31 -1.64
N CYS A 53 0.68 10.61 -1.89
CA CYS A 53 1.50 11.56 -1.15
C CYS A 53 0.59 12.48 -0.35
N ILE A 54 0.89 12.64 0.93
CA ILE A 54 0.18 13.55 1.83
C ILE A 54 1.21 14.46 2.49
N SER A 55 1.03 15.77 2.37
CA SER A 55 2.03 16.75 2.83
C SER A 55 1.36 18.03 3.31
N ASP A 56 2.05 18.73 4.20
CA ASP A 56 1.67 20.10 4.59
C ASP A 56 2.11 21.14 3.54
N GLU A 57 2.99 20.76 2.63
CA GLU A 57 3.56 21.60 1.59
C GLU A 57 3.21 21.07 0.20
N PRO A 58 3.30 21.92 -0.86
CA PRO A 58 3.06 21.45 -2.22
C PRO A 58 3.93 20.26 -2.60
N ILE A 59 3.34 19.29 -3.31
CA ILE A 59 3.98 18.05 -3.68
C ILE A 59 4.68 18.23 -5.04
N ALA A 60 6.00 18.05 -5.05
CA ALA A 60 6.81 18.25 -6.26
C ALA A 60 6.67 17.07 -7.25
N SER A 61 6.47 15.85 -6.75
CA SER A 61 6.32 14.67 -7.61
C SER A 61 5.26 13.74 -7.03
N PRO A 62 4.29 13.29 -7.86
CA PRO A 62 3.28 12.33 -7.40
C PRO A 62 3.79 10.89 -7.36
N LEU A 63 4.96 10.61 -7.93
CA LEU A 63 5.50 9.25 -7.98
C LEU A 63 6.25 8.94 -6.70
N VAL A 64 5.86 7.84 -6.05
CA VAL A 64 6.51 7.35 -4.83
C VAL A 64 7.56 6.32 -5.22
N THR A 65 8.82 6.62 -5.00
CA THR A 65 9.95 5.72 -5.29
C THR A 65 10.53 5.08 -4.03
N GLU A 66 10.52 5.83 -2.92
CA GLU A 66 11.01 5.36 -1.63
C GLU A 66 9.93 5.65 -0.59
N PRO A 67 8.92 4.75 -0.44
CA PRO A 67 7.80 5.06 0.45
C PRO A 67 8.19 5.06 1.92
N ASP A 68 7.55 5.94 2.67
CA ASP A 68 7.57 5.92 4.14
C ASP A 68 6.72 4.79 4.67
N LEU A 69 5.67 4.44 3.94
CA LEU A 69 4.72 3.40 4.30
C LEU A 69 4.34 2.60 3.05
N MET A 70 4.36 1.28 3.18
CA MET A 70 3.96 0.37 2.11
C MET A 70 2.85 -0.55 2.60
N MET A 71 1.87 -0.80 1.75
CA MET A 71 0.87 -1.84 1.98
C MET A 71 1.00 -2.87 0.86
N ALA A 72 1.30 -4.12 1.21
CA ALA A 72 1.45 -5.21 0.26
C ALA A 72 0.35 -6.24 0.46
N MET A 73 -0.45 -6.47 -0.57
CA MET A 73 -1.57 -7.40 -0.52
C MET A 73 -1.33 -8.70 -1.29
N ASN A 74 -0.15 -8.86 -1.88
CA ASN A 74 0.26 -10.14 -2.49
C ASN A 74 1.77 -10.27 -2.47
N GLN A 75 2.25 -11.50 -2.74
CA GLN A 75 3.68 -11.78 -2.66
C GLN A 75 4.50 -11.07 -3.73
N PRO A 76 4.11 -11.03 -5.02
CA PRO A 76 4.89 -10.30 -6.01
C PRO A 76 5.08 -8.82 -5.65
N SER A 77 4.05 -8.18 -5.11
CA SER A 77 4.15 -6.78 -4.66
C SER A 77 5.10 -6.62 -3.50
N PHE A 78 5.04 -7.53 -2.53
CA PHE A 78 5.97 -7.54 -1.40
C PHE A 78 7.41 -7.66 -1.89
N GLU A 79 7.70 -8.63 -2.74
CA GLU A 79 9.05 -8.85 -3.25
C GLU A 79 9.57 -7.65 -4.05
N LYS A 80 8.70 -7.03 -4.84
CA LYS A 80 9.07 -5.92 -5.72
C LYS A 80 9.39 -4.65 -4.94
N PHE A 81 8.65 -4.37 -3.87
CA PHE A 81 8.68 -3.05 -3.23
C PHE A 81 9.30 -3.01 -1.84
N ILE A 82 9.47 -4.14 -1.16
CA ILE A 82 9.97 -4.11 0.22
C ILE A 82 11.35 -3.47 0.35
N ASN A 83 12.20 -3.64 -0.65
CA ASN A 83 13.53 -3.07 -0.65
C ASN A 83 13.54 -1.56 -0.95
N LYS A 84 12.42 -1.01 -1.38
CA LYS A 84 12.29 0.42 -1.71
C LYS A 84 11.80 1.25 -0.54
N VAL A 85 11.27 0.62 0.51
CA VAL A 85 10.80 1.33 1.70
C VAL A 85 11.96 2.04 2.37
N LYS A 86 11.78 3.30 2.76
CA LYS A 86 12.80 4.09 3.46
C LYS A 86 13.22 3.42 4.76
N ALA A 87 14.48 3.55 5.12
CA ALA A 87 14.96 3.18 6.45
C ALA A 87 14.13 3.94 7.51
N GLY A 88 13.64 3.21 8.51
CA GLY A 88 12.73 3.78 9.51
C GLY A 88 11.27 3.84 9.09
N GLY A 89 10.95 3.39 7.86
CA GLY A 89 9.59 3.31 7.38
C GLY A 89 8.82 2.11 7.92
N LYS A 90 7.59 1.95 7.44
CA LYS A 90 6.69 0.87 7.87
C LYS A 90 6.13 0.12 6.68
N ALA A 91 5.88 -1.17 6.86
CA ALA A 91 5.21 -2.01 5.88
C ALA A 91 4.08 -2.79 6.54
N PHE A 92 2.90 -2.76 5.90
CA PHE A 92 1.74 -3.53 6.31
C PHE A 92 1.49 -4.59 5.26
N ILE A 93 1.47 -5.85 5.66
CA ILE A 93 1.53 -6.99 4.75
C ILE A 93 0.39 -7.94 5.07
N ASP A 94 -0.38 -8.34 4.03
CA ASP A 94 -1.41 -9.36 4.18
C ASP A 94 -0.75 -10.73 4.25
N SER A 95 -0.59 -11.25 5.46
CA SER A 95 0.10 -12.51 5.71
C SER A 95 -0.66 -13.74 5.21
N THR A 96 -1.93 -13.60 4.84
CA THR A 96 -2.68 -14.69 4.21
C THR A 96 -2.13 -14.99 2.82
N LEU A 97 -1.76 -13.96 2.07
CA LEU A 97 -1.31 -14.06 0.69
C LEU A 97 0.20 -13.94 0.52
N VAL A 98 0.90 -13.42 1.54
CA VAL A 98 2.35 -13.24 1.54
C VAL A 98 2.96 -14.18 2.55
N SER A 99 3.66 -15.20 2.09
CA SER A 99 4.29 -16.20 2.96
C SER A 99 5.70 -15.79 3.39
N LEU A 100 6.34 -14.91 2.64
CA LEU A 100 7.70 -14.46 2.93
C LEU A 100 7.71 -13.42 4.05
N LYS A 101 8.83 -13.37 4.78
CA LYS A 101 9.11 -12.37 5.80
C LYS A 101 10.23 -11.47 5.32
N SER A 102 10.18 -10.18 5.67
CA SER A 102 11.27 -9.27 5.37
C SER A 102 12.46 -9.55 6.27
N GLU A 103 13.66 -9.52 5.68
CA GLU A 103 14.90 -9.61 6.44
C GLU A 103 15.40 -8.23 6.88
N ARG A 104 14.75 -7.16 6.46
CA ARG A 104 15.15 -5.80 6.82
C ARG A 104 14.86 -5.51 8.28
N LYS A 105 15.88 -4.99 8.98
CA LYS A 105 15.77 -4.58 10.39
C LYS A 105 15.48 -3.09 10.55
N ASP A 106 15.64 -2.33 9.48
CA ASP A 106 15.42 -0.89 9.46
C ASP A 106 14.00 -0.48 9.07
N VAL A 107 13.12 -1.46 8.79
CA VAL A 107 11.72 -1.24 8.44
C VAL A 107 10.84 -2.02 9.41
N GLU A 108 9.88 -1.33 10.02
CA GLU A 108 8.89 -1.96 10.89
C GLU A 108 7.84 -2.66 10.04
N CYS A 109 7.81 -3.99 10.06
CA CYS A 109 6.89 -4.80 9.28
C CYS A 109 5.77 -5.35 10.16
N HIS A 110 4.53 -5.15 9.72
CA HIS A 110 3.33 -5.66 10.39
C HIS A 110 2.66 -6.69 9.47
N TYR A 111 2.56 -7.92 9.94
CA TYR A 111 1.98 -9.04 9.20
C TYR A 111 0.57 -9.29 9.72
N ILE A 112 -0.43 -8.98 8.91
CA ILE A 112 -1.84 -9.06 9.29
C ILE A 112 -2.54 -10.01 8.33
N PRO A 113 -3.22 -11.07 8.81
CA PRO A 113 -3.93 -12.00 7.93
C PRO A 113 -5.26 -11.41 7.46
N ALA A 114 -5.19 -10.31 6.72
CA ALA A 114 -6.37 -9.51 6.36
C ALA A 114 -7.38 -10.28 5.51
N THR A 115 -6.93 -11.04 4.51
CA THR A 115 -7.82 -11.84 3.67
C THR A 115 -8.50 -12.94 4.48
N GLN A 116 -7.75 -13.60 5.37
CA GLN A 116 -8.32 -14.64 6.24
C GLN A 116 -9.33 -14.05 7.21
N LEU A 117 -9.05 -12.88 7.79
CA LEU A 117 -9.98 -12.20 8.68
C LEU A 117 -11.26 -11.80 7.97
N ALA A 118 -11.17 -11.34 6.72
CA ALA A 118 -12.34 -11.02 5.92
C ALA A 118 -13.20 -12.25 5.65
N THR A 119 -12.57 -13.37 5.32
CA THR A 119 -13.26 -14.65 5.08
C THR A 119 -13.94 -15.16 6.35
N ASP A 120 -13.24 -15.15 7.48
CA ASP A 120 -13.75 -15.64 8.75
C ASP A 120 -14.95 -14.85 9.26
N ASN A 121 -15.05 -13.58 8.87
CA ASN A 121 -16.13 -12.69 9.28
C ASN A 121 -17.20 -12.49 8.20
N ASN A 122 -17.16 -13.27 7.12
CA ASN A 122 -18.12 -13.21 6.00
C ASN A 122 -18.19 -11.85 5.32
N ILE A 123 -17.05 -11.14 5.26
CA ILE A 123 -16.94 -9.84 4.60
C ILE A 123 -15.86 -9.87 3.51
N ASN A 124 -15.93 -10.90 2.68
CA ASN A 124 -14.99 -11.09 1.58
C ASN A 124 -14.87 -9.83 0.72
N GLY A 125 -13.67 -9.52 0.28
CA GLY A 125 -13.41 -8.34 -0.54
C GLY A 125 -13.05 -7.09 0.27
N THR A 126 -12.98 -7.19 1.60
CA THR A 126 -12.66 -6.05 2.47
C THR A 126 -11.26 -6.10 3.08
N ALA A 127 -10.40 -7.02 2.61
CA ALA A 127 -9.04 -7.14 3.12
C ALA A 127 -8.26 -5.82 3.04
N ASN A 128 -8.49 -5.03 1.99
CA ASN A 128 -7.86 -3.74 1.81
C ASN A 128 -8.20 -2.74 2.94
N ILE A 129 -9.39 -2.84 3.50
CA ILE A 129 -9.83 -1.97 4.60
C ILE A 129 -9.31 -2.50 5.95
N ILE A 130 -9.29 -3.82 6.13
CA ILE A 130 -8.75 -4.44 7.34
C ILE A 130 -7.25 -4.13 7.49
N LEU A 131 -6.52 -4.15 6.39
CA LEU A 131 -5.10 -3.87 6.39
C LEU A 131 -4.82 -2.38 6.59
#